data_8aa6fc0a2c4ceb08c6a12c5d4ff29e2b
#
_entry.id   8aa6fc0a2c4ceb08c6a12c5d4ff29e2b
#
_cell.length_a   1.000
_cell.length_b   1.000
_cell.length_c   1.000
_cell.angle_alpha   90.00
_cell.angle_beta   90.00
_cell.angle_gamma   90.00
#
_symmetry.space_group_name_H-M   'P 1'
#
loop_
_entity.id
_entity.type
_entity.pdbx_description
1 polymer ?
#
loop_
_entity_poly.entity_id
_entity_poly.type
_entity_poly.pdbx_seq_one_letter_code
_entity_poly.pdbx_strand_id
1 'polypeptide(L)'
;MKKELLVIGAGNIGRGVIGGLFFESGYHLYIYDIMEERMKQLKEQGTYLIERVGANNKRRVLVDDFDVLDCSDTVDLIEHMKKVDLIKLVKNVEQSLRLLFQE
;
A
#
# COMPACT_ATOMS: atom_id res chain seq x y z
N MET A 1 -19.64 5.54 -6.95
CA MET A 1 -18.21 5.76 -7.19
C MET A 1 -17.39 5.01 -6.15
N LYS A 2 -16.30 4.39 -6.57
CA LYS A 2 -15.40 3.75 -5.62
C LYS A 2 -14.71 4.79 -4.77
N LYS A 3 -14.57 4.51 -3.49
CA LYS A 3 -13.69 5.29 -2.64
C LYS A 3 -12.24 4.97 -2.96
N GLU A 4 -11.37 5.91 -2.68
CA GLU A 4 -9.95 5.81 -3.00
C GLU A 4 -9.11 5.91 -1.74
N LEU A 5 -8.10 5.03 -1.64
CA LEU A 5 -7.15 5.01 -0.54
C LEU A 5 -5.74 5.19 -1.10
N LEU A 6 -4.98 6.09 -0.51
CA LEU A 6 -3.54 6.18 -0.78
C LEU A 6 -2.79 5.48 0.35
N VAL A 7 -2.02 4.45 -0.01
CA VAL A 7 -1.15 3.73 0.92
C VAL A 7 0.27 4.22 0.71
N ILE A 8 0.86 4.80 1.74
CA ILE A 8 2.25 5.22 1.73
C ILE A 8 3.06 4.20 2.54
N GLY A 9 3.89 3.44 1.87
CA GLY A 9 4.61 2.32 2.44
C GLY A 9 4.07 1.00 1.90
N ALA A 10 4.77 0.39 0.94
CA ALA A 10 4.30 -0.79 0.21
C ALA A 10 4.96 -2.09 0.69
N GLY A 11 5.34 -2.17 1.95
CA GLY A 11 5.82 -3.41 2.56
C GLY A 11 4.69 -4.40 2.81
N ASN A 12 4.99 -5.48 3.50
CA ASN A 12 4.02 -6.55 3.76
C ASN A 12 2.76 -6.04 4.47
N ILE A 13 2.92 -5.14 5.44
CA ILE A 13 1.78 -4.58 6.18
C ILE A 13 0.94 -3.67 5.28
N GLY A 14 1.61 -2.78 4.52
CA GLY A 14 0.92 -1.84 3.64
C GLY A 14 0.14 -2.53 2.53
N ARG A 15 0.76 -3.49 1.84
CA ARG A 15 0.10 -4.23 0.77
C ARG A 15 -0.88 -5.27 1.31
N GLY A 16 -0.46 -6.02 2.34
CA GLY A 16 -1.23 -7.15 2.83
C GLY A 16 -2.36 -6.75 3.77
N VAL A 17 -2.03 -6.14 4.91
CA VAL A 17 -3.04 -5.83 5.91
C VAL A 17 -3.88 -4.64 5.48
N ILE A 18 -3.25 -3.49 5.27
CA ILE A 18 -3.99 -2.26 4.96
C ILE A 18 -4.61 -2.33 3.57
N GLY A 19 -3.79 -2.55 2.54
CA GLY A 19 -4.26 -2.59 1.16
C GLY A 19 -5.32 -3.65 0.94
N GLY A 20 -5.11 -4.85 1.49
CA GLY A 20 -6.04 -5.95 1.34
C GLY A 20 -7.40 -5.70 1.97
N LEU A 21 -7.40 -5.16 3.20
CA LEU A 21 -8.66 -4.85 3.88
C LEU A 21 -9.48 -3.81 3.12
N PHE A 22 -8.82 -2.74 2.65
CA PHE A 22 -9.53 -1.69 1.92
C PHE A 22 -9.92 -2.14 0.52
N PHE A 23 -9.10 -2.95 -0.14
CA PHE A 23 -9.48 -3.55 -1.43
C PHE A 23 -10.76 -4.40 -1.27
N GLU A 24 -10.81 -5.26 -0.26
CA GLU A 24 -11.99 -6.09 -0.01
C GLU A 24 -13.22 -5.25 0.35
N SER A 25 -13.00 -4.06 0.88
CA SER A 25 -14.08 -3.11 1.19
C SER A 25 -14.50 -2.27 -0.02
N GLY A 26 -13.95 -2.55 -1.20
CA GLY A 26 -14.34 -1.90 -2.44
C GLY A 26 -13.57 -0.63 -2.77
N TYR A 27 -12.44 -0.38 -2.11
CA TYR A 27 -11.62 0.78 -2.41
C TYR A 27 -10.71 0.53 -3.61
N HIS A 28 -10.49 1.57 -4.40
CA HIS A 28 -9.38 1.61 -5.34
C HIS A 28 -8.14 2.09 -4.59
N LEU A 29 -7.01 1.44 -4.80
CA LEU A 29 -5.77 1.73 -4.08
C LEU A 29 -4.80 2.52 -4.95
N TYR A 30 -4.17 3.52 -4.37
CA TYR A 30 -2.94 4.12 -4.89
C TYR A 30 -1.82 3.72 -3.94
N ILE A 31 -0.73 3.18 -4.48
CA ILE A 31 0.38 2.67 -3.69
C ILE A 31 1.63 3.49 -3.97
N TYR A 32 2.24 4.00 -2.92
CA TYR A 32 3.48 4.77 -2.99
C TYR A 32 4.49 4.23 -1.98
N ASP A 33 5.74 4.10 -2.42
CA ASP A 33 6.86 3.75 -1.55
C ASP A 33 8.12 4.41 -2.13
N ILE A 34 9.08 4.68 -1.28
CA ILE A 34 10.38 5.22 -1.71
C ILE A 34 11.26 4.14 -2.35
N MET A 35 10.92 2.87 -2.19
CA MET A 35 11.67 1.77 -2.79
C MET A 35 11.29 1.59 -4.26
N GLU A 36 12.07 2.19 -5.13
CA GLU A 36 11.83 2.23 -6.57
C GLU A 36 11.67 0.84 -7.20
N GLU A 37 12.52 -0.10 -6.83
CA GLU A 37 12.47 -1.48 -7.31
C GLU A 37 11.13 -2.15 -7.02
N ARG A 38 10.64 -1.97 -5.80
CA ARG A 38 9.36 -2.54 -5.38
C ARG A 38 8.21 -1.94 -6.18
N MET A 39 8.24 -0.64 -6.39
CA MET A 39 7.20 0.05 -7.16
C MET A 39 7.21 -0.41 -8.61
N LYS A 40 8.38 -0.57 -9.18
CA LYS A 40 8.53 -1.07 -10.55
C LYS A 40 7.96 -2.48 -10.70
N GLN A 41 8.28 -3.37 -9.77
CA GLN A 41 7.77 -4.74 -9.78
C GLN A 41 6.25 -4.79 -9.67
N LEU A 42 5.68 -4.02 -8.75
CA LEU A 42 4.22 -3.97 -8.58
C LEU A 42 3.53 -3.45 -9.84
N LYS A 43 4.09 -2.43 -10.45
CA LYS A 43 3.54 -1.85 -11.67
C LYS A 43 3.57 -2.85 -12.83
N GLU A 44 4.67 -3.57 -12.97
CA GLU A 44 4.82 -4.59 -14.02
C GLU A 44 3.88 -5.76 -13.81
N GLN A 45 3.70 -6.19 -12.57
CA GLN A 45 2.80 -7.30 -12.24
C GLN A 45 1.33 -6.94 -12.41
N GLY A 46 0.97 -5.73 -12.05
CA GLY A 46 -0.43 -5.29 -12.11
C GLY A 46 -1.36 -5.91 -11.08
N THR A 47 -0.90 -6.92 -10.37
CA THR A 47 -1.65 -7.62 -9.33
C THR A 47 -0.71 -8.11 -8.25
N TYR A 48 -1.25 -8.39 -7.06
CA TYR A 48 -0.50 -9.14 -6.05
C TYR A 48 -1.45 -10.00 -5.21
N LEU A 49 -0.89 -11.06 -4.65
CA LEU A 49 -1.65 -12.00 -3.83
C LEU A 49 -1.40 -11.76 -2.35
N ILE A 50 -2.48 -11.86 -1.58
CA ILE A 50 -2.43 -11.84 -0.13
C ILE A 50 -2.91 -13.20 0.36
N GLU A 51 -2.20 -13.79 1.31
CA GLU A 51 -2.64 -14.99 1.97
C GLU A 51 -3.14 -14.63 3.38
N ARG A 52 -4.40 -14.97 3.65
CA ARG A 52 -4.98 -14.80 4.97
C ARG A 52 -5.08 -16.15 5.63
N VAL A 53 -4.52 -16.26 6.82
CA VAL A 53 -4.50 -17.51 7.59
C VAL A 53 -5.47 -17.36 8.75
N GLY A 54 -6.56 -18.14 8.71
CA GLY A 54 -7.49 -18.24 9.83
C GLY A 54 -7.16 -19.45 10.69
N ALA A 55 -7.96 -19.66 11.75
CA ALA A 55 -7.75 -20.76 12.69
C ALA A 55 -7.80 -22.13 12.01
N ASN A 56 -8.69 -22.29 11.04
CA ASN A 56 -8.93 -23.59 10.37
C ASN A 56 -8.82 -23.54 8.85
N ASN A 57 -8.45 -22.37 8.27
CA ASN A 57 -8.38 -22.26 6.82
C ASN A 57 -7.37 -21.21 6.39
N LYS A 58 -6.99 -21.31 5.11
CA LYS A 58 -6.20 -20.32 4.42
C LYS A 58 -7.02 -19.78 3.26
N ARG A 59 -6.98 -18.48 3.05
CA ARG A 59 -7.66 -17.82 1.95
C ARG A 59 -6.69 -16.94 1.20
N ARG A 60 -6.73 -16.99 -0.12
CA ARG A 60 -5.95 -16.11 -0.98
C ARG A 60 -6.84 -15.02 -1.55
N VAL A 61 -6.34 -13.80 -1.54
CA VAL A 61 -7.03 -12.65 -2.11
C VAL A 61 -6.13 -12.06 -3.19
N LEU A 62 -6.66 -11.96 -4.41
CA LEU A 62 -5.96 -11.30 -5.50
C LEU A 62 -6.33 -9.83 -5.51
N VAL A 63 -5.35 -8.97 -5.29
CA VAL A 63 -5.54 -7.51 -5.37
C VAL A 63 -5.18 -7.08 -6.78
N ASP A 64 -6.17 -6.60 -7.52
CA ASP A 64 -6.03 -6.21 -8.92
C ASP A 64 -6.54 -4.80 -9.23
N ASP A 65 -7.04 -4.09 -8.23
CA ASP A 65 -7.58 -2.73 -8.40
C ASP A 65 -6.70 -1.72 -7.68
N PHE A 66 -5.54 -1.45 -8.28
CA PHE A 66 -4.61 -0.47 -7.73
C PHE A 66 -3.77 0.17 -8.82
N ASP A 67 -3.27 1.36 -8.54
CA ASP A 67 -2.26 2.05 -9.33
C ASP A 67 -1.03 2.31 -8.47
N VAL A 68 0.14 2.24 -9.09
CA VAL A 68 1.41 2.51 -8.45
C VAL A 68 1.86 3.91 -8.84
N LEU A 69 2.13 4.75 -7.84
CA LEU A 69 2.62 6.11 -8.09
C LEU A 69 4.13 6.10 -8.29
N ASP A 70 4.60 7.01 -9.13
CA ASP A 70 6.04 7.18 -9.36
C ASP A 70 6.69 7.76 -8.10
N CYS A 71 7.65 7.03 -7.54
CA CYS A 71 8.33 7.44 -6.31
C CYS A 71 9.17 8.72 -6.47
N SER A 72 9.50 9.11 -7.69
CA SER A 72 10.27 10.32 -7.97
C SER A 72 9.38 11.54 -8.25
N ASP A 73 8.08 11.35 -8.42
CA ASP A 73 7.15 12.43 -8.76
C ASP A 73 6.37 12.88 -7.52
N THR A 74 6.95 13.84 -6.79
CA THR A 74 6.30 14.38 -5.58
C THR A 74 5.08 15.22 -5.90
N VAL A 75 5.02 15.83 -7.07
CA VAL A 75 3.85 16.62 -7.49
C VAL A 75 2.64 15.70 -7.67
N ASP A 76 2.85 14.56 -8.35
CA ASP A 76 1.79 13.57 -8.54
C ASP A 76 1.32 12.99 -7.20
N LEU A 77 2.25 12.70 -6.29
CA LEU A 77 1.91 12.24 -4.95
C LEU A 77 1.01 13.24 -4.23
N ILE A 78 1.38 14.51 -4.24
CA ILE A 78 0.61 15.57 -3.58
C ILE A 78 -0.79 15.67 -4.20
N GLU A 79 -0.90 15.60 -5.51
CA GLU A 79 -2.19 15.64 -6.19
C GLU A 79 -3.10 14.48 -5.76
N HIS A 80 -2.54 13.28 -5.60
CA HIS A 80 -3.29 12.12 -5.11
C HIS A 80 -3.68 12.28 -3.63
N MET A 81 -2.78 12.86 -2.81
CA MET A 81 -3.10 13.12 -1.41
C MET A 81 -4.30 14.04 -1.26
N LYS A 82 -4.49 14.98 -2.20
CA LYS A 82 -5.61 15.92 -2.15
C LYS A 82 -6.94 15.29 -2.56
N LYS A 83 -6.92 14.29 -3.44
CA LYS A 83 -8.17 13.77 -4.04
C LYS A 83 -8.68 12.49 -3.40
N VAL A 84 -7.85 11.73 -2.71
CA VAL A 84 -8.28 10.45 -2.15
C VAL A 84 -9.14 10.62 -0.90
N ASP A 85 -9.94 9.61 -0.61
CA ASP A 85 -10.81 9.63 0.58
C ASP A 85 -10.03 9.41 1.86
N LEU A 86 -9.00 8.54 1.81
CA LEU A 86 -8.19 8.20 2.97
C LEU A 86 -6.72 8.08 2.59
N ILE A 87 -5.87 8.40 3.56
CA ILE A 87 -4.42 8.20 3.46
C ILE A 87 -3.99 7.34 4.63
N LYS A 88 -3.27 6.25 4.36
CA LYS A 88 -2.67 5.41 5.39
C LYS A 88 -1.16 5.42 5.24
N LEU A 89 -0.50 5.91 6.25
CA LEU A 89 0.97 5.92 6.32
C LEU A 89 1.42 4.70 7.11
N VAL A 90 2.12 3.81 6.44
CA VAL A 90 2.63 2.58 7.05
C VAL A 90 4.13 2.72 7.24
N LYS A 91 4.56 2.67 8.49
CA LYS A 91 5.97 2.77 8.84
C LYS A 91 6.51 1.43 9.29
N ASN A 92 7.76 1.18 8.98
CA ASN A 92 8.47 0.05 9.55
C ASN A 92 8.71 0.34 11.05
N VAL A 93 8.21 -0.56 11.91
CA VAL A 93 8.32 -0.41 13.36
C VAL A 93 9.77 -0.29 13.80
N GLU A 94 10.65 -1.10 13.22
CA GLU A 94 12.07 -1.08 13.54
C GLU A 94 12.68 0.30 13.21
N GLN A 95 12.38 0.86 12.05
CA GLN A 95 12.86 2.19 11.69
C GLN A 95 12.32 3.26 12.63
N SER A 96 11.05 3.15 13.01
CA SER A 96 10.45 4.08 13.96
C SER A 96 11.14 4.04 15.31
N LEU A 97 11.47 2.84 15.80
CA LEU A 97 12.20 2.67 17.04
C LEU A 97 13.61 3.25 16.95
N ARG A 98 14.31 3.04 15.83
CA ARG A 98 15.64 3.62 15.61
C ARG A 98 15.60 5.14 15.66
N LEU A 99 14.59 5.74 15.03
CA LEU A 99 14.44 7.21 15.06
C LEU A 99 14.19 7.74 16.46
N LEU A 100 13.44 7.01 17.30
CA LEU A 100 13.18 7.40 18.69
C LEU A 100 14.42 7.36 19.56
N PHE A 101 15.33 6.40 19.31
CA PHE A 101 16.52 6.19 20.12
C PHE A 101 17.79 6.77 19.49
N GLN A 102 17.67 7.45 18.38
CA GLN A 102 18.77 8.10 17.69
C GLN A 102 18.95 9.51 18.25
N GLU A 103 20.10 9.78 18.80
CA GLU A 103 20.43 11.11 19.31
C GLU A 103 21.55 11.78 18.53
#